data_1d22db9f482edb9490fa4f74a323d97b
#
_entry.id   1d22db9f482edb9490fa4f74a323d97b
#
_cell.length_a   1.000
_cell.length_b   1.000
_cell.length_c   1.000
_cell.angle_alpha   90.00
_cell.angle_beta   90.00
_cell.angle_gamma   90.00
#
_symmetry.space_group_name_H-M   'P 1'
#
loop_
_entity.id
_entity.type
_entity.pdbx_description
1 polymer ?
#
loop_
_entity_poly.entity_id
_entity_poly.type
_entity_poly.pdbx_seq_one_letter_code
_entity_poly.pdbx_strand_id
1 'polypeptide(L)'
;MKRNNSRFDELGQRMKVYEAYTTATKLMPKLPVCCRIDGRAFHTFCRGIEKPFCYELVETMQEVTKFLVEETHALLGYVQSDEINLCWEDTSKLPFDGKLFKLESILSSLATVKFVNYINYMYHSSKNSDSNKQWKILYNKVQKINPAFDCRVFQLPNMEELANCFIWREIDAVRNSVQMLAQANFSHKELQNLTTNKLQDKLLTEKDINWNNLRDDLKRGAYFKQVFVEKEVDDAVWNKIPDERKPLSKTVKRPKVQLVRLPVMKKVENKAGVYFCNEEPVFYKEEA
;
A
#
# COMPACT_ATOMS: atom_id res chain seq x y z
N MET A 1 -49.69 15.29 20.35
CA MET A 1 -49.18 16.51 19.69
C MET A 1 -48.11 16.09 18.69
N LYS A 2 -48.43 16.00 17.40
CA LYS A 2 -47.40 15.82 16.34
C LYS A 2 -46.72 17.18 16.18
N ARG A 3 -45.44 17.25 16.53
CA ARG A 3 -44.62 18.43 16.25
C ARG A 3 -44.51 18.60 14.73
N ASN A 4 -45.00 19.74 14.23
CA ASN A 4 -44.81 20.16 12.85
C ASN A 4 -43.30 20.45 12.63
N ASN A 5 -42.54 19.44 12.22
CA ASN A 5 -41.14 19.59 11.87
C ASN A 5 -40.91 19.94 10.38
N SER A 6 -41.98 20.28 9.62
CA SER A 6 -41.91 20.43 8.18
C SER A 6 -40.89 21.45 7.70
N ARG A 7 -40.75 22.60 8.38
CA ARG A 7 -39.85 23.68 7.96
C ARG A 7 -38.38 23.38 8.15
N PHE A 8 -38.01 22.64 9.19
CA PHE A 8 -36.65 22.17 9.40
C PHE A 8 -36.31 20.98 8.46
N ASP A 9 -37.28 20.12 8.16
CA ASP A 9 -37.14 19.04 7.20
C ASP A 9 -36.92 19.56 5.77
N GLU A 10 -37.65 20.62 5.35
CA GLU A 10 -37.46 21.26 4.06
C GLU A 10 -36.11 21.97 3.94
N LEU A 11 -35.66 22.67 4.99
CA LEU A 11 -34.32 23.26 5.02
C LEU A 11 -33.25 22.19 4.91
N GLY A 12 -33.36 21.13 5.69
CA GLY A 12 -32.42 20.00 5.66
C GLY A 12 -32.36 19.34 4.30
N GLN A 13 -33.50 19.10 3.65
CA GLN A 13 -33.54 18.52 2.30
C GLN A 13 -32.86 19.45 1.28
N ARG A 14 -33.12 20.75 1.33
CA ARG A 14 -32.48 21.71 0.43
C ARG A 14 -30.96 21.75 0.60
N MET A 15 -30.45 21.76 1.85
CA MET A 15 -29.01 21.72 2.12
C MET A 15 -28.37 20.44 1.62
N LYS A 16 -29.02 19.30 1.80
CA LYS A 16 -28.55 17.99 1.25
C LYS A 16 -28.46 17.98 -0.27
N VAL A 17 -29.40 18.67 -0.96
CA VAL A 17 -29.31 18.82 -2.42
C VAL A 17 -28.06 19.60 -2.82
N TYR A 18 -27.78 20.73 -2.15
CA TYR A 18 -26.56 21.51 -2.44
C TYR A 18 -25.27 20.71 -2.15
N GLU A 19 -25.22 20.02 -1.04
CA GLU A 19 -24.10 19.13 -0.69
C GLU A 19 -23.91 18.04 -1.75
N ALA A 20 -25.00 17.37 -2.15
CA ALA A 20 -24.95 16.27 -3.11
C ALA A 20 -24.50 16.72 -4.51
N TYR A 21 -24.74 17.95 -4.90
CA TYR A 21 -24.36 18.47 -6.21
C TYR A 21 -22.86 18.34 -6.52
N THR A 22 -22.01 18.43 -5.50
CA THR A 22 -20.56 18.33 -5.64
C THR A 22 -19.97 17.06 -5.04
N THR A 23 -20.69 16.38 -4.13
CA THR A 23 -20.13 15.26 -3.37
C THR A 23 -20.76 13.90 -3.69
N ALA A 24 -21.80 13.85 -4.55
CA ALA A 24 -22.53 12.61 -4.84
C ALA A 24 -21.83 11.71 -5.87
N THR A 25 -20.59 12.01 -6.28
CA THR A 25 -19.86 11.19 -7.24
C THR A 25 -19.64 9.78 -6.70
N LYS A 26 -20.11 8.80 -7.48
CA LYS A 26 -19.92 7.37 -7.20
C LYS A 26 -19.17 6.69 -8.33
N LEU A 27 -18.44 5.66 -7.99
CA LEU A 27 -17.79 4.77 -8.93
C LEU A 27 -18.83 3.89 -9.65
N MET A 28 -18.57 3.57 -10.91
CA MET A 28 -19.41 2.70 -11.72
C MET A 28 -19.37 1.26 -11.18
N PRO A 29 -20.52 0.56 -11.08
CA PRO A 29 -20.53 -0.84 -10.68
C PRO A 29 -19.73 -1.74 -11.63
N LYS A 30 -19.22 -2.87 -11.09
CA LYS A 30 -18.58 -3.96 -11.84
C LYS A 30 -17.28 -3.63 -12.58
N LEU A 31 -16.70 -2.46 -12.34
CA LEU A 31 -15.37 -2.15 -12.85
C LEU A 31 -14.31 -2.30 -11.74
N PRO A 32 -13.13 -2.80 -12.08
CA PRO A 32 -11.99 -2.82 -11.16
C PRO A 32 -11.65 -1.43 -10.66
N VAL A 33 -11.31 -1.35 -9.39
CA VAL A 33 -10.96 -0.08 -8.72
C VAL A 33 -9.53 -0.14 -8.25
N CYS A 34 -8.79 0.91 -8.53
CA CYS A 34 -7.46 1.16 -8.01
C CYS A 34 -7.47 2.44 -7.16
N CYS A 35 -6.67 2.42 -6.11
CA CYS A 35 -6.40 3.57 -5.26
C CYS A 35 -4.89 3.76 -5.18
N ARG A 36 -4.42 4.99 -5.36
CA ARG A 36 -3.05 5.40 -5.10
C ARG A 36 -3.01 6.43 -3.98
N ILE A 37 -2.30 6.10 -2.93
CA ILE A 37 -2.06 6.93 -1.75
C ILE A 37 -0.60 7.35 -1.81
N ASP A 38 -0.32 8.64 -1.72
CA ASP A 38 1.01 9.22 -1.89
C ASP A 38 1.36 10.17 -0.75
N GLY A 39 2.60 10.14 -0.31
CA GLY A 39 3.06 10.97 0.79
C GLY A 39 3.28 12.44 0.36
N ARG A 40 2.47 13.36 0.89
CA ARG A 40 2.59 14.79 0.57
C ARG A 40 3.95 15.36 0.99
N ALA A 41 4.74 15.83 0.02
CA ALA A 41 6.07 16.44 0.22
C ALA A 41 7.05 15.56 1.02
N PHE A 42 7.01 14.24 0.81
CA PHE A 42 7.88 13.30 1.53
C PHE A 42 9.37 13.51 1.25
N HIS A 43 9.75 14.12 0.13
CA HIS A 43 11.12 14.56 -0.08
C HIS A 43 11.61 15.51 1.04
N THR A 44 10.75 16.36 1.58
CA THR A 44 11.05 17.22 2.73
C THR A 44 11.04 16.43 4.04
N PHE A 45 10.10 15.53 4.21
CA PHE A 45 10.05 14.62 5.35
C PHE A 45 11.33 13.78 5.44
N CYS A 46 11.82 13.27 4.32
CA CYS A 46 13.02 12.41 4.24
C CYS A 46 14.36 13.14 4.37
N ARG A 47 14.41 14.47 4.46
CA ARG A 47 15.68 15.18 4.67
C ARG A 47 16.32 14.79 6.00
N GLY A 48 17.59 14.32 5.95
CA GLY A 48 18.37 13.96 7.14
C GLY A 48 18.01 12.60 7.76
N ILE A 49 17.22 11.76 7.08
CA ILE A 49 17.13 10.34 7.37
C ILE A 49 18.22 9.58 6.61
N GLU A 50 18.42 8.31 6.97
CA GLU A 50 19.41 7.44 6.35
C GLU A 50 19.21 7.29 4.84
N LYS A 51 20.33 7.25 4.11
CA LYS A 51 20.38 7.09 2.66
C LYS A 51 21.25 5.89 2.30
N PRO A 52 21.01 5.22 1.16
CA PRO A 52 19.94 5.47 0.18
C PRO A 52 18.55 5.07 0.67
N PHE A 53 18.43 4.14 1.62
CA PHE A 53 17.17 3.63 2.12
C PHE A 53 17.17 3.65 3.66
N CYS A 54 16.11 4.19 4.24
CA CYS A 54 15.83 4.08 5.67
C CYS A 54 14.91 2.87 5.90
N TYR A 55 15.44 1.82 6.49
CA TYR A 55 14.70 0.56 6.69
C TYR A 55 13.46 0.75 7.58
N GLU A 56 13.55 1.60 8.60
CA GLU A 56 12.45 1.91 9.50
C GLU A 56 11.29 2.62 8.77
N LEU A 57 11.62 3.47 7.78
CA LEU A 57 10.59 4.10 6.94
C LEU A 57 9.95 3.07 6.00
N VAL A 58 10.75 2.19 5.40
CA VAL A 58 10.26 1.09 4.55
C VAL A 58 9.33 0.17 5.35
N GLU A 59 9.75 -0.23 6.55
CA GLU A 59 8.94 -1.04 7.45
C GLU A 59 7.63 -0.34 7.82
N THR A 60 7.70 0.96 8.15
CA THR A 60 6.50 1.75 8.45
C THR A 60 5.51 1.75 7.28
N MET A 61 5.97 1.99 6.08
CA MET A 61 5.13 2.02 4.88
C MET A 61 4.54 0.63 4.55
N GLN A 62 5.28 -0.44 4.80
CA GLN A 62 4.79 -1.82 4.66
C GLN A 62 3.69 -2.11 5.68
N GLU A 63 3.85 -1.72 6.95
CA GLU A 63 2.83 -1.92 7.98
C GLU A 63 1.57 -1.05 7.75
N VAL A 64 1.73 0.17 7.19
CA VAL A 64 0.58 0.97 6.74
C VAL A 64 -0.17 0.26 5.63
N THR A 65 0.54 -0.28 4.63
CA THR A 65 -0.08 -1.00 3.51
C THR A 65 -0.82 -2.24 3.98
N LYS A 66 -0.19 -3.05 4.82
CA LYS A 66 -0.80 -4.24 5.43
C LYS A 66 -2.07 -3.89 6.18
N PHE A 67 -2.03 -2.87 7.04
CA PHE A 67 -3.20 -2.37 7.76
C PHE A 67 -4.33 -1.94 6.80
N LEU A 68 -4.01 -1.20 5.74
CA LEU A 68 -5.01 -0.76 4.77
C LEU A 68 -5.65 -1.93 4.01
N VAL A 69 -4.88 -2.95 3.64
CA VAL A 69 -5.42 -4.17 3.02
C VAL A 69 -6.36 -4.91 3.99
N GLU A 70 -6.00 -5.00 5.27
CA GLU A 70 -6.85 -5.61 6.31
C GLU A 70 -8.15 -4.83 6.51
N GLU A 71 -8.05 -3.51 6.69
CA GLU A 71 -9.17 -2.63 7.03
C GLU A 71 -10.17 -2.48 5.88
N THR A 72 -9.67 -2.47 4.64
CA THR A 72 -10.52 -2.22 3.46
C THR A 72 -10.86 -3.47 2.67
N HIS A 73 -10.33 -4.63 3.08
CA HIS A 73 -10.45 -5.88 2.34
C HIS A 73 -9.98 -5.76 0.88
N ALA A 74 -8.95 -4.96 0.63
CA ALA A 74 -8.36 -4.84 -0.69
C ALA A 74 -7.83 -6.19 -1.17
N LEU A 75 -8.00 -6.46 -2.47
CA LEU A 75 -7.55 -7.70 -3.12
C LEU A 75 -6.02 -7.80 -3.13
N LEU A 76 -5.37 -6.67 -3.35
CA LEU A 76 -3.91 -6.52 -3.38
C LEU A 76 -3.52 -5.14 -2.84
N GLY A 77 -2.45 -5.09 -2.05
CA GLY A 77 -1.72 -3.88 -1.69
C GLY A 77 -0.30 -3.93 -2.22
N TYR A 78 0.18 -2.82 -2.74
CA TYR A 78 1.54 -2.65 -3.20
C TYR A 78 2.13 -1.37 -2.60
N VAL A 79 3.36 -1.42 -2.17
CA VAL A 79 4.05 -0.27 -1.58
C VAL A 79 5.47 -0.13 -2.12
N GLN A 80 5.83 1.11 -2.42
CA GLN A 80 7.19 1.50 -2.78
C GLN A 80 7.45 2.94 -2.34
N SER A 81 8.55 3.18 -1.61
CA SER A 81 8.86 4.49 -1.03
C SER A 81 7.69 5.01 -0.19
N ASP A 82 7.13 6.15 -0.52
CA ASP A 82 5.99 6.80 0.13
C ASP A 82 4.66 6.60 -0.62
N GLU A 83 4.64 5.72 -1.63
CA GLU A 83 3.46 5.42 -2.42
C GLU A 83 2.87 4.05 -2.05
N ILE A 84 1.56 3.99 -1.83
CA ILE A 84 0.78 2.78 -1.61
C ILE A 84 -0.29 2.68 -2.70
N ASN A 85 -0.43 1.50 -3.29
CA ASN A 85 -1.50 1.18 -4.24
C ASN A 85 -2.35 0.04 -3.69
N LEU A 86 -3.67 0.23 -3.69
CA LEU A 86 -4.64 -0.81 -3.31
C LEU A 86 -5.57 -1.06 -4.47
N CYS A 87 -6.14 -2.27 -4.55
CA CYS A 87 -7.16 -2.54 -5.55
C CYS A 87 -8.27 -3.45 -5.05
N TRP A 88 -9.40 -3.37 -5.76
CA TRP A 88 -10.59 -4.21 -5.58
C TRP A 88 -11.07 -4.67 -6.94
N GLU A 89 -11.61 -5.89 -6.99
CA GLU A 89 -12.12 -6.50 -8.21
C GLU A 89 -13.27 -5.69 -8.83
N ASP A 90 -14.13 -5.18 -7.96
CA ASP A 90 -15.25 -4.32 -8.33
C ASP A 90 -15.73 -3.46 -7.15
N THR A 91 -16.75 -2.65 -7.40
CA THR A 91 -17.32 -1.76 -6.38
C THR A 91 -18.11 -2.48 -5.29
N SER A 92 -18.50 -3.74 -5.47
CA SER A 92 -19.26 -4.50 -4.46
C SER A 92 -18.44 -4.83 -3.22
N LYS A 93 -17.12 -4.82 -3.37
CA LYS A 93 -16.15 -5.06 -2.29
C LYS A 93 -15.67 -3.78 -1.61
N LEU A 94 -16.05 -2.61 -2.15
CA LEU A 94 -15.59 -1.32 -1.63
C LEU A 94 -16.34 -0.91 -0.37
N PRO A 95 -15.66 -0.31 0.60
CA PRO A 95 -16.34 0.41 1.67
C PRO A 95 -17.10 1.63 1.11
N PHE A 96 -18.06 2.13 1.89
CA PHE A 96 -18.81 3.37 1.61
C PHE A 96 -19.61 3.40 0.31
N ASP A 97 -20.01 2.23 -0.22
CA ASP A 97 -20.91 2.14 -1.38
C ASP A 97 -20.36 2.89 -2.62
N GLY A 98 -19.03 2.84 -2.81
CA GLY A 98 -18.33 3.44 -3.94
C GLY A 98 -18.36 4.98 -4.00
N LYS A 99 -18.65 5.68 -2.90
CA LYS A 99 -18.62 7.16 -2.84
C LYS A 99 -17.18 7.65 -2.93
N LEU A 100 -16.83 8.26 -4.07
CA LEU A 100 -15.46 8.62 -4.43
C LEU A 100 -14.76 9.49 -3.38
N PHE A 101 -15.30 10.65 -3.07
CA PHE A 101 -14.67 11.58 -2.13
C PHE A 101 -14.56 11.03 -0.70
N LYS A 102 -15.50 10.16 -0.32
CA LYS A 102 -15.43 9.49 0.98
C LYS A 102 -14.32 8.44 1.02
N LEU A 103 -14.14 7.68 -0.06
CA LEU A 103 -13.03 6.75 -0.19
C LEU A 103 -11.69 7.48 -0.10
N GLU A 104 -11.49 8.53 -0.91
CA GLU A 104 -10.24 9.30 -0.93
C GLU A 104 -9.91 9.91 0.44
N SER A 105 -10.87 10.55 1.08
CA SER A 105 -10.66 11.20 2.38
C SER A 105 -10.39 10.20 3.51
N ILE A 106 -11.10 9.09 3.55
CA ILE A 106 -10.91 8.09 4.61
C ILE A 106 -9.62 7.30 4.41
N LEU A 107 -9.30 6.88 3.19
CA LEU A 107 -8.08 6.12 2.92
C LEU A 107 -6.83 6.96 3.23
N SER A 108 -6.79 8.23 2.83
CA SER A 108 -5.68 9.13 3.17
C SER A 108 -5.57 9.39 4.67
N SER A 109 -6.70 9.54 5.37
CA SER A 109 -6.73 9.71 6.83
C SER A 109 -6.23 8.46 7.55
N LEU A 110 -6.69 7.28 7.15
CA LEU A 110 -6.26 5.99 7.73
C LEU A 110 -4.75 5.78 7.53
N ALA A 111 -4.23 6.03 6.32
CA ALA A 111 -2.81 5.95 6.04
C ALA A 111 -1.99 6.89 6.94
N THR A 112 -2.42 8.13 7.06
CA THR A 112 -1.76 9.16 7.89
C THR A 112 -1.73 8.75 9.38
N VAL A 113 -2.88 8.37 9.92
CA VAL A 113 -2.98 7.98 11.34
C VAL A 113 -2.16 6.73 11.63
N LYS A 114 -2.24 5.71 10.78
CA LYS A 114 -1.45 4.48 10.96
C LYS A 114 0.05 4.75 10.87
N PHE A 115 0.49 5.57 9.91
CA PHE A 115 1.89 5.97 9.75
C PHE A 115 2.44 6.64 11.02
N VAL A 116 1.73 7.64 11.53
CA VAL A 116 2.11 8.38 12.75
C VAL A 116 2.14 7.44 13.96
N ASN A 117 1.09 6.64 14.13
CA ASN A 117 0.97 5.74 15.29
C ASN A 117 2.05 4.64 15.28
N TYR A 118 2.38 4.11 14.09
CA TYR A 118 3.41 3.06 13.99
C TYR A 118 4.79 3.60 14.37
N ILE A 119 5.18 4.77 13.86
CA ILE A 119 6.45 5.42 14.23
C ILE A 119 6.51 5.71 15.74
N ASN A 120 5.42 6.23 16.31
CA ASN A 120 5.33 6.48 17.75
C ASN A 120 5.51 5.19 18.55
N TYR A 121 4.80 4.13 18.16
CA TYR A 121 4.89 2.83 18.81
C TYR A 121 6.31 2.27 18.75
N MET A 122 6.94 2.24 17.58
CA MET A 122 8.28 1.70 17.38
C MET A 122 9.35 2.51 18.14
N TYR A 123 9.25 3.83 18.14
CA TYR A 123 10.15 4.67 18.95
C TYR A 123 10.06 4.33 20.43
N HIS A 124 8.86 4.18 20.98
CA HIS A 124 8.71 3.88 22.40
C HIS A 124 9.08 2.42 22.75
N SER A 125 8.89 1.48 21.85
CA SER A 125 9.23 0.07 22.04
C SER A 125 10.74 -0.19 21.92
N SER A 126 11.47 0.60 21.11
CA SER A 126 12.90 0.41 20.82
C SER A 126 13.85 1.20 21.75
N LYS A 127 13.35 1.82 22.81
CA LYS A 127 14.13 2.77 23.66
C LYS A 127 15.48 2.24 24.17
N ASN A 128 15.65 0.93 24.29
CA ASN A 128 16.84 0.29 24.83
C ASN A 128 17.69 -0.45 23.77
N SER A 129 17.48 -0.20 22.49
CA SER A 129 18.21 -0.85 21.41
C SER A 129 19.05 0.13 20.58
N ASP A 130 20.15 -0.33 19.98
CA ASP A 130 20.99 0.45 19.07
C ASP A 130 20.23 0.92 17.82
N SER A 131 19.15 0.22 17.45
CA SER A 131 18.25 0.58 16.35
C SER A 131 17.38 1.82 16.62
N ASN A 132 17.45 2.38 17.83
CA ASN A 132 16.61 3.53 18.23
C ASN A 132 16.96 4.85 17.51
N LYS A 133 18.14 4.97 16.90
CA LYS A 133 18.59 6.24 16.29
C LYS A 133 17.66 6.72 15.17
N GLN A 134 17.30 5.84 14.21
CA GLN A 134 16.44 6.21 13.09
C GLN A 134 14.98 6.36 13.54
N TRP A 135 14.49 5.51 14.45
CA TRP A 135 13.15 5.68 15.04
C TRP A 135 13.02 7.03 15.76
N LYS A 136 14.04 7.47 16.48
CA LYS A 136 14.07 8.80 17.13
C LYS A 136 14.03 9.94 16.10
N ILE A 137 14.74 9.81 14.99
CA ILE A 137 14.71 10.80 13.90
C ILE A 137 13.30 10.87 13.30
N LEU A 138 12.70 9.72 12.96
CA LEU A 138 11.36 9.63 12.40
C LEU A 138 10.31 10.18 13.38
N TYR A 139 10.38 9.80 14.66
CA TYR A 139 9.50 10.32 15.71
C TYR A 139 9.55 11.86 15.77
N ASN A 140 10.75 12.44 15.86
CA ASN A 140 10.90 13.90 15.90
C ASN A 140 10.36 14.59 14.64
N LYS A 141 10.47 13.94 13.48
CA LYS A 141 9.91 14.46 12.22
C LYS A 141 8.40 14.45 12.20
N VAL A 142 7.79 13.35 12.64
CA VAL A 142 6.34 13.24 12.77
C VAL A 142 5.77 14.33 13.65
N GLN A 143 6.43 14.63 14.79
CA GLN A 143 6.01 15.70 15.71
C GLN A 143 6.15 17.12 15.13
N LYS A 144 7.09 17.33 14.23
CA LYS A 144 7.41 18.66 13.69
C LYS A 144 6.75 18.98 12.35
N ILE A 145 6.59 18.00 11.47
CA ILE A 145 6.22 18.20 10.06
C ILE A 145 4.75 17.88 9.79
N ASN A 146 4.09 17.10 10.67
CA ASN A 146 2.73 16.63 10.46
C ASN A 146 2.58 15.96 9.07
N PRO A 147 3.17 14.77 8.87
CA PRO A 147 3.06 14.07 7.59
C PRO A 147 1.61 13.82 7.22
N ALA A 148 1.30 13.92 5.95
CA ALA A 148 -0.02 13.65 5.42
C ALA A 148 0.09 12.90 4.09
N PHE A 149 -0.92 12.10 3.79
CA PHE A 149 -1.06 11.42 2.51
C PHE A 149 -2.21 12.01 1.72
N ASP A 150 -2.06 12.09 0.40
CA ASP A 150 -3.19 12.25 -0.52
C ASP A 150 -3.64 10.91 -1.07
N CYS A 151 -4.83 10.87 -1.65
CA CYS A 151 -5.40 9.65 -2.20
C CYS A 151 -6.13 9.96 -3.50
N ARG A 152 -5.95 9.09 -4.49
CA ARG A 152 -6.65 9.14 -5.78
C ARG A 152 -7.26 7.78 -6.03
N VAL A 153 -8.57 7.75 -6.21
CA VAL A 153 -9.32 6.53 -6.51
C VAL A 153 -9.85 6.61 -7.94
N PHE A 154 -9.59 5.58 -8.72
CA PHE A 154 -9.99 5.53 -10.12
C PHE A 154 -10.35 4.10 -10.55
N GLN A 155 -11.04 3.99 -11.67
CA GLN A 155 -11.48 2.73 -12.23
C GLN A 155 -10.72 2.40 -13.49
N LEU A 156 -10.58 1.12 -13.75
CA LEU A 156 -9.93 0.57 -14.93
C LEU A 156 -10.92 -0.30 -15.70
N PRO A 157 -10.76 -0.45 -17.01
CA PRO A 157 -11.77 -1.13 -17.84
C PRO A 157 -11.89 -2.64 -17.56
N ASN A 158 -10.80 -3.27 -17.08
CA ASN A 158 -10.75 -4.70 -16.82
C ASN A 158 -9.58 -5.08 -15.88
N MET A 159 -9.48 -6.34 -15.50
CA MET A 159 -8.44 -6.86 -14.60
C MET A 159 -7.04 -6.87 -15.23
N GLU A 160 -6.92 -6.98 -16.54
CA GLU A 160 -5.64 -6.88 -17.25
C GLU A 160 -5.05 -5.46 -17.15
N GLU A 161 -5.90 -4.43 -17.32
CA GLU A 161 -5.46 -3.05 -17.14
C GLU A 161 -5.16 -2.74 -15.66
N LEU A 162 -5.87 -3.39 -14.74
CA LEU A 162 -5.51 -3.31 -13.32
C LEU A 162 -4.12 -3.92 -13.06
N ALA A 163 -3.82 -5.07 -13.65
CA ALA A 163 -2.48 -5.67 -13.56
C ALA A 163 -1.41 -4.78 -14.21
N ASN A 164 -1.70 -4.18 -15.36
CA ASN A 164 -0.81 -3.23 -16.04
C ASN A 164 -0.53 -1.99 -15.18
N CYS A 165 -1.52 -1.53 -14.40
CA CYS A 165 -1.33 -0.42 -13.46
C CYS A 165 -0.27 -0.76 -12.40
N PHE A 166 -0.30 -1.94 -11.80
CA PHE A 166 0.72 -2.39 -10.84
C PHE A 166 2.09 -2.56 -11.49
N ILE A 167 2.16 -3.13 -12.70
CA ILE A 167 3.42 -3.25 -13.45
C ILE A 167 4.03 -1.88 -13.75
N TRP A 168 3.21 -0.91 -14.14
CA TRP A 168 3.67 0.47 -14.34
C TRP A 168 4.30 1.05 -13.08
N ARG A 169 3.69 0.83 -11.91
CA ARG A 169 4.25 1.29 -10.63
C ARG A 169 5.54 0.54 -10.25
N GLU A 170 5.60 -0.76 -10.49
CA GLU A 170 6.83 -1.54 -10.26
C GLU A 170 7.98 -1.08 -11.16
N ILE A 171 7.74 -0.77 -12.44
CA ILE A 171 8.74 -0.22 -13.35
C ILE A 171 9.26 1.13 -12.85
N ASP A 172 8.37 1.98 -12.35
CA ASP A 172 8.74 3.27 -11.77
C ASP A 172 9.57 3.10 -10.48
N ALA A 173 9.19 2.15 -9.63
CA ALA A 173 9.91 1.77 -8.42
C ALA A 173 11.35 1.33 -8.73
N VAL A 174 11.55 0.47 -9.73
CA VAL A 174 12.88 0.04 -10.19
C VAL A 174 13.72 1.23 -10.60
N ARG A 175 13.18 2.12 -11.42
CA ARG A 175 13.89 3.33 -11.86
C ARG A 175 14.28 4.22 -10.67
N ASN A 176 13.33 4.47 -9.77
CA ASN A 176 13.55 5.32 -8.60
C ASN A 176 14.59 4.71 -7.65
N SER A 177 14.56 3.40 -7.41
CA SER A 177 15.54 2.74 -6.53
C SER A 177 16.97 2.81 -7.05
N VAL A 178 17.18 2.67 -8.36
CA VAL A 178 18.49 2.86 -8.99
C VAL A 178 18.96 4.32 -8.84
N GLN A 179 18.07 5.28 -9.07
CA GLN A 179 18.38 6.70 -8.92
C GLN A 179 18.73 7.06 -7.48
N MET A 180 17.95 6.58 -6.49
CA MET A 180 18.23 6.80 -5.08
C MET A 180 19.60 6.25 -4.67
N LEU A 181 19.93 5.05 -5.12
CA LEU A 181 21.22 4.41 -4.86
C LEU A 181 22.37 5.23 -5.49
N ALA A 182 22.20 5.67 -6.73
CA ALA A 182 23.20 6.50 -7.43
C ALA A 182 23.38 7.86 -6.75
N GLN A 183 22.30 8.55 -6.37
CA GLN A 183 22.33 9.84 -5.69
C GLN A 183 22.97 9.79 -4.29
N ALA A 184 22.98 8.63 -3.65
CA ALA A 184 23.66 8.45 -2.38
C ALA A 184 25.19 8.28 -2.54
N ASN A 185 25.68 7.96 -3.76
CA ASN A 185 27.07 7.61 -4.03
C ASN A 185 27.81 8.60 -4.94
N PHE A 186 27.08 9.44 -5.68
CA PHE A 186 27.63 10.37 -6.66
C PHE A 186 27.00 11.74 -6.54
N SER A 187 27.70 12.76 -7.00
CA SER A 187 27.18 14.13 -7.09
C SER A 187 26.14 14.26 -8.22
N HIS A 188 25.25 15.25 -8.10
CA HIS A 188 24.24 15.53 -9.13
C HIS A 188 24.87 15.75 -10.52
N LYS A 189 26.04 16.40 -10.59
CA LYS A 189 26.75 16.67 -11.85
C LYS A 189 27.18 15.37 -12.57
N GLU A 190 27.63 14.37 -11.79
CA GLU A 190 28.07 13.08 -12.33
C GLU A 190 26.92 12.20 -12.83
N LEU A 191 25.71 12.47 -12.38
CA LEU A 191 24.50 11.69 -12.72
C LEU A 191 23.68 12.30 -13.86
N GLN A 192 23.99 13.53 -14.28
CA GLN A 192 23.24 14.22 -15.34
C GLN A 192 23.24 13.41 -16.65
N ASN A 193 22.06 13.32 -17.28
CA ASN A 193 21.85 12.67 -18.56
C ASN A 193 22.19 11.15 -18.61
N LEU A 194 22.33 10.49 -17.46
CA LEU A 194 22.54 9.05 -17.41
C LEU A 194 21.21 8.30 -17.39
N THR A 195 21.11 7.28 -18.22
CA THR A 195 19.98 6.33 -18.18
C THR A 195 20.11 5.38 -16.99
N THR A 196 19.03 4.71 -16.63
CA THR A 196 19.02 3.73 -15.51
C THR A 196 20.10 2.66 -15.66
N ASN A 197 20.32 2.14 -16.87
CA ASN A 197 21.37 1.14 -17.15
C ASN A 197 22.75 1.72 -16.90
N LYS A 198 23.03 2.92 -17.43
CA LYS A 198 24.32 3.61 -17.21
C LYS A 198 24.57 3.92 -15.72
N LEU A 199 23.51 4.21 -14.96
CA LEU A 199 23.62 4.39 -13.50
C LEU A 199 24.00 3.10 -12.79
N GLN A 200 23.41 1.96 -13.19
CA GLN A 200 23.78 0.66 -12.64
C GLN A 200 25.23 0.26 -12.99
N ASP A 201 25.63 0.47 -14.26
CA ASP A 201 27.02 0.23 -14.69
C ASP A 201 28.00 1.10 -13.88
N LYS A 202 27.71 2.39 -13.73
CA LYS A 202 28.55 3.32 -12.96
C LYS A 202 28.65 2.93 -11.49
N LEU A 203 27.54 2.51 -10.86
CA LEU A 203 27.53 2.01 -9.48
C LEU A 203 28.42 0.79 -9.33
N LEU A 204 28.33 -0.17 -10.28
CA LEU A 204 29.12 -1.38 -10.25
C LEU A 204 30.61 -1.10 -10.49
N THR A 205 30.92 -0.33 -11.53
CA THR A 205 32.32 -0.13 -11.95
C THR A 205 33.12 0.81 -11.05
N GLU A 206 32.49 1.85 -10.50
CA GLU A 206 33.20 2.88 -9.72
C GLU A 206 33.03 2.73 -8.19
N LYS A 207 32.02 1.99 -7.72
CA LYS A 207 31.73 1.81 -6.30
C LYS A 207 31.65 0.35 -5.85
N ASP A 208 31.76 -0.61 -6.76
CA ASP A 208 31.53 -2.03 -6.50
C ASP A 208 30.14 -2.34 -5.90
N ILE A 209 29.15 -1.52 -6.28
CA ILE A 209 27.78 -1.65 -5.80
C ILE A 209 26.91 -2.27 -6.90
N ASN A 210 26.51 -3.53 -6.68
CA ASN A 210 25.57 -4.20 -7.56
C ASN A 210 24.12 -4.00 -7.06
N TRP A 211 23.31 -3.21 -7.79
CA TRP A 211 21.91 -2.97 -7.48
C TRP A 211 21.09 -4.26 -7.36
N ASN A 212 21.43 -5.32 -8.10
CA ASN A 212 20.73 -6.59 -8.04
C ASN A 212 20.84 -7.28 -6.67
N ASN A 213 21.87 -6.97 -5.88
CA ASN A 213 22.08 -7.53 -4.53
C ASN A 213 21.19 -6.87 -3.46
N LEU A 214 20.49 -5.78 -3.78
CA LEU A 214 19.53 -5.20 -2.85
C LEU A 214 18.34 -6.14 -2.61
N ARG A 215 17.73 -6.01 -1.44
CA ARG A 215 16.46 -6.67 -1.11
C ARG A 215 15.38 -6.29 -2.14
N ASP A 216 14.48 -7.23 -2.44
CA ASP A 216 13.46 -7.02 -3.47
C ASP A 216 12.50 -5.86 -3.13
N ASP A 217 12.15 -5.68 -1.88
CA ASP A 217 11.30 -4.59 -1.41
C ASP A 217 11.92 -3.20 -1.61
N LEU A 218 13.26 -3.10 -1.59
CA LEU A 218 13.97 -1.85 -1.90
C LEU A 218 14.09 -1.59 -3.40
N LYS A 219 14.15 -2.66 -4.20
CA LYS A 219 14.29 -2.59 -5.66
C LYS A 219 12.96 -2.35 -6.37
N ARG A 220 11.93 -3.10 -5.98
CA ARG A 220 10.68 -3.25 -6.73
C ARG A 220 9.43 -3.00 -5.90
N GLY A 221 9.60 -2.69 -4.59
CA GLY A 221 8.49 -2.57 -3.67
C GLY A 221 8.02 -3.92 -3.10
N ALA A 222 6.95 -3.88 -2.34
CA ALA A 222 6.42 -5.03 -1.62
C ALA A 222 4.92 -5.19 -1.87
N TYR A 223 4.47 -6.45 -1.99
CA TYR A 223 3.08 -6.81 -2.25
C TYR A 223 2.45 -7.47 -1.02
N PHE A 224 1.22 -7.11 -0.71
CA PHE A 224 0.45 -7.65 0.41
C PHE A 224 -0.88 -8.19 -0.09
N LYS A 225 -1.21 -9.43 0.30
CA LYS A 225 -2.48 -10.07 0.00
C LYS A 225 -3.12 -10.65 1.25
N GLN A 226 -4.43 -10.73 1.24
CA GLN A 226 -5.17 -11.54 2.19
C GLN A 226 -5.07 -13.01 1.80
N VAL A 227 -4.51 -13.83 2.67
CA VAL A 227 -4.42 -15.28 2.53
C VAL A 227 -5.21 -15.94 3.64
N PHE A 228 -5.73 -17.14 3.39
CA PHE A 228 -6.38 -17.92 4.44
C PHE A 228 -5.37 -18.84 5.10
N VAL A 229 -5.15 -18.64 6.40
CA VAL A 229 -4.28 -19.50 7.21
C VAL A 229 -5.15 -20.38 8.12
N GLU A 230 -4.76 -21.63 8.25
CA GLU A 230 -5.38 -22.53 9.23
C GLU A 230 -4.92 -22.14 10.62
N LYS A 231 -5.85 -21.94 11.51
CA LYS A 231 -5.61 -21.63 12.92
C LYS A 231 -6.37 -22.62 13.80
N GLU A 232 -5.69 -23.21 14.76
CA GLU A 232 -6.34 -24.01 15.78
C GLU A 232 -7.27 -23.15 16.63
N VAL A 233 -8.46 -23.66 16.90
CA VAL A 233 -9.43 -23.02 17.79
C VAL A 233 -8.95 -23.25 19.22
N ASP A 234 -8.89 -22.18 20.00
CA ASP A 234 -8.54 -22.21 21.41
C ASP A 234 -9.42 -23.21 22.17
N ASP A 235 -8.83 -23.98 23.09
CA ASP A 235 -9.55 -25.00 23.87
C ASP A 235 -10.74 -24.44 24.65
N ALA A 236 -10.60 -23.23 25.18
CA ALA A 236 -11.67 -22.56 25.88
C ALA A 236 -12.88 -22.21 25.01
N VAL A 237 -12.63 -21.96 23.72
CA VAL A 237 -13.68 -21.71 22.70
C VAL A 237 -14.23 -23.03 22.19
N TRP A 238 -13.34 -24.00 21.89
CA TRP A 238 -13.71 -25.32 21.38
C TRP A 238 -14.64 -26.08 22.32
N ASN A 239 -14.35 -26.04 23.63
CA ASN A 239 -15.13 -26.70 24.65
C ASN A 239 -16.51 -26.07 24.91
N LYS A 240 -16.73 -24.82 24.43
CA LYS A 240 -18.05 -24.16 24.51
C LYS A 240 -18.95 -24.51 23.32
N ILE A 241 -18.43 -25.14 22.27
CA ILE A 241 -19.22 -25.54 21.11
C ILE A 241 -19.96 -26.84 21.46
N PRO A 242 -21.29 -26.91 21.35
CA PRO A 242 -22.04 -28.14 21.53
C PRO A 242 -21.53 -29.24 20.59
N ASP A 243 -21.45 -30.48 21.06
CA ASP A 243 -20.87 -31.60 20.29
C ASP A 243 -21.56 -31.80 18.93
N GLU A 244 -22.87 -31.57 18.87
CA GLU A 244 -23.68 -31.65 17.64
C GLU A 244 -23.29 -30.59 16.58
N ARG A 245 -22.61 -29.52 16.99
CA ARG A 245 -22.19 -28.40 16.11
C ARG A 245 -20.67 -28.32 15.95
N LYS A 246 -19.93 -29.21 16.57
CA LYS A 246 -18.48 -29.24 16.44
C LYS A 246 -18.09 -29.61 15.00
N PRO A 247 -17.27 -28.79 14.31
CA PRO A 247 -16.73 -29.18 13.03
C PRO A 247 -15.81 -30.40 13.17
N LEU A 248 -15.61 -31.13 12.05
CA LEU A 248 -14.74 -32.32 12.00
C LEU A 248 -13.27 -32.01 12.34
N SER A 249 -12.85 -30.77 12.18
CA SER A 249 -11.49 -30.32 12.49
C SER A 249 -11.53 -29.17 13.49
N LYS A 250 -10.61 -29.17 14.46
CA LYS A 250 -10.42 -28.06 15.39
C LYS A 250 -9.76 -26.84 14.74
N THR A 251 -9.39 -26.93 13.45
CA THR A 251 -8.81 -25.85 12.69
C THR A 251 -9.88 -25.06 11.95
N VAL A 252 -9.70 -23.72 11.91
CA VAL A 252 -10.53 -22.79 11.13
C VAL A 252 -9.65 -21.99 10.21
N LYS A 253 -10.11 -21.76 8.98
CA LYS A 253 -9.44 -20.84 8.06
C LYS A 253 -9.73 -19.40 8.47
N ARG A 254 -8.68 -18.67 8.79
CA ARG A 254 -8.76 -17.25 9.14
C ARG A 254 -8.05 -16.41 8.08
N PRO A 255 -8.66 -15.30 7.64
CA PRO A 255 -7.97 -14.37 6.76
C PRO A 255 -6.81 -13.72 7.53
N LYS A 256 -5.66 -13.61 6.86
CA LYS A 256 -4.48 -12.92 7.36
C LYS A 256 -3.79 -12.21 6.19
N VAL A 257 -3.47 -10.95 6.35
CA VAL A 257 -2.68 -10.24 5.34
C VAL A 257 -1.20 -10.58 5.51
N GLN A 258 -0.57 -10.98 4.42
CA GLN A 258 0.84 -11.35 4.39
C GLN A 258 1.56 -10.70 3.20
N LEU A 259 2.86 -10.48 3.39
CA LEU A 259 3.78 -10.17 2.32
C LEU A 259 3.84 -11.36 1.35
N VAL A 260 3.63 -11.10 0.07
CA VAL A 260 3.75 -12.11 -0.99
C VAL A 260 4.93 -11.77 -1.89
N ARG A 261 5.70 -12.80 -2.27
CA ARG A 261 6.78 -12.65 -3.23
C ARG A 261 6.26 -12.96 -4.62
N LEU A 262 6.32 -11.98 -5.49
CA LEU A 262 5.94 -12.12 -6.89
C LEU A 262 7.19 -12.10 -7.78
N PRO A 263 7.16 -12.77 -8.93
CA PRO A 263 8.23 -12.69 -9.92
C PRO A 263 8.32 -11.27 -10.51
N VAL A 264 9.24 -11.05 -11.42
CA VAL A 264 9.31 -9.79 -12.19
C VAL A 264 8.10 -9.75 -13.14
N MET A 265 7.03 -9.08 -12.72
CA MET A 265 5.71 -9.17 -13.35
C MET A 265 5.67 -8.71 -14.81
N LYS A 266 6.56 -7.82 -15.25
CA LYS A 266 6.69 -7.45 -16.66
C LYS A 266 7.10 -8.61 -17.58
N LYS A 267 7.66 -9.71 -17.03
CA LYS A 267 8.05 -10.92 -17.76
C LYS A 267 6.95 -11.99 -17.75
N VAL A 268 5.83 -11.76 -17.06
CA VAL A 268 4.73 -12.72 -16.88
C VAL A 268 3.63 -12.45 -17.90
N GLU A 269 3.19 -13.48 -18.61
CA GLU A 269 2.12 -13.43 -19.60
C GLU A 269 0.74 -13.35 -18.94
N ASN A 270 0.44 -14.30 -18.03
CA ASN A 270 -0.83 -14.38 -17.30
C ASN A 270 -0.87 -13.50 -16.03
N LYS A 271 -0.46 -12.25 -16.15
CA LYS A 271 -0.24 -11.32 -15.03
C LYS A 271 -1.45 -11.12 -14.12
N ALA A 272 -2.66 -10.98 -14.68
CA ALA A 272 -3.88 -10.84 -13.90
C ALA A 272 -4.16 -12.09 -13.05
N GLY A 273 -3.96 -13.28 -13.61
CA GLY A 273 -4.07 -14.55 -12.90
C GLY A 273 -3.12 -14.65 -11.71
N VAL A 274 -1.85 -14.27 -11.93
CA VAL A 274 -0.81 -14.27 -10.87
C VAL A 274 -1.12 -13.22 -9.80
N TYR A 275 -1.46 -11.99 -10.19
CA TYR A 275 -1.75 -10.95 -9.21
C TYR A 275 -3.02 -11.25 -8.40
N PHE A 276 -4.08 -11.73 -9.02
CA PHE A 276 -5.41 -11.71 -8.40
C PHE A 276 -6.01 -13.08 -8.10
N CYS A 277 -5.61 -14.11 -8.86
CA CYS A 277 -6.18 -15.47 -8.74
C CYS A 277 -5.23 -16.51 -8.14
N ASN A 278 -4.00 -16.12 -7.76
CA ASN A 278 -2.95 -17.00 -7.26
C ASN A 278 -2.55 -18.10 -8.27
N GLU A 279 -2.61 -17.80 -9.55
CA GLU A 279 -2.11 -18.68 -10.60
C GLU A 279 -0.58 -18.75 -10.61
N GLU A 280 -0.03 -19.86 -11.06
CA GLU A 280 1.40 -19.97 -11.31
C GLU A 280 1.82 -19.09 -12.49
N PRO A 281 2.98 -18.43 -12.43
CA PRO A 281 3.41 -17.51 -13.47
C PRO A 281 3.81 -18.25 -14.75
N VAL A 282 3.25 -17.84 -15.86
CA VAL A 282 3.67 -18.20 -17.21
C VAL A 282 4.54 -17.06 -17.75
N PHE A 283 5.79 -17.36 -18.09
CA PHE A 283 6.72 -16.33 -18.57
C PHE A 283 6.69 -16.25 -20.10
N TYR A 284 6.84 -15.03 -20.63
CA TYR A 284 7.08 -14.88 -22.06
C TYR A 284 8.30 -15.68 -22.48
N LYS A 285 8.21 -16.35 -23.63
CA LYS A 285 9.40 -16.98 -24.22
C LYS A 285 10.38 -15.85 -24.55
N GLU A 286 11.61 -15.94 -24.03
CA GLU A 286 12.66 -15.02 -24.45
C GLU A 286 12.86 -15.25 -25.94
N GLU A 287 12.69 -14.20 -26.74
CA GLU A 287 13.09 -14.22 -28.16
C GLU A 287 14.60 -14.45 -28.16
N ALA A 288 15.02 -15.55 -28.81
CA ALA A 288 16.39 -16.01 -28.88
C ALA A 288 17.29 -15.08 -29.70
#